data_2d4dccc230adda62bd1fb8e4b072b2e4
#
_entry.id   2d4dccc230adda62bd1fb8e4b072b2e4
#
_cell.length_a   1.000
_cell.length_b   1.000
_cell.length_c   1.000
_cell.angle_alpha   90.00
_cell.angle_beta   90.00
_cell.angle_gamma   90.00
#
_symmetry.space_group_name_H-M   'P 1'
#
loop_
_entity.id
_entity.type
_entity.pdbx_description
1 polymer ?
#
loop_
_entity_poly.entity_id
_entity_poly.type
_entity_poly.pdbx_seq_one_letter_code
_entity_poly.pdbx_strand_id
1 'polypeptide(L)'
;MSGALSAGGLFSPMKRAVLKIFDKTARRASQSMALARKYGESFDVLEVACLKAAYESAEFYEQHLITARPYNTAFDLLSRAIVVAPKSGLFLEFGVASGRTISHIANQLETTIYGFDSFEGLPETWRSGIYKGAFAGPLPPVPPNAHLIKGSFDQTLPEFLKSHPENVSLLHVDCVLYSSTKTILDLLAPRVVSGSVVVFDEYWNYPGWQRHEHLAFQEFITSNHIACEPIGFVPSHQQVGFVITNSDAEKLRTTAISA
;
A
#
# COMPACT_ATOMS: atom_id res chain seq x y z
N MET A 1 -24.28 -19.01 39.89
CA MET A 1 -25.35 -18.25 39.21
C MET A 1 -24.69 -17.57 37.99
N SER A 2 -24.91 -18.16 36.83
CA SER A 2 -24.35 -17.73 35.59
C SER A 2 -25.29 -16.73 34.91
N GLY A 3 -24.80 -15.54 34.62
CA GLY A 3 -25.52 -14.55 33.83
C GLY A 3 -24.88 -14.43 32.45
N ALA A 4 -25.42 -15.16 31.47
CA ALA A 4 -25.04 -14.99 30.08
C ALA A 4 -25.66 -13.68 29.54
N LEU A 5 -24.82 -12.71 29.18
CA LEU A 5 -25.23 -11.51 28.46
C LEU A 5 -25.43 -11.86 26.98
N SER A 6 -26.69 -11.98 26.55
CA SER A 6 -27.07 -12.13 25.16
C SER A 6 -26.90 -10.81 24.43
N ALA A 7 -25.92 -10.71 23.55
CA ALA A 7 -25.76 -9.61 22.59
C ALA A 7 -26.75 -9.78 21.42
N GLY A 8 -28.03 -9.57 21.68
CA GLY A 8 -29.11 -9.50 20.68
C GLY A 8 -29.44 -8.05 20.35
N GLY A 9 -28.60 -7.38 19.50
CA GLY A 9 -28.91 -6.04 18.99
C GLY A 9 -30.17 -6.04 18.13
N LEU A 10 -31.30 -5.53 18.69
CA LEU A 10 -32.58 -5.35 18.00
C LEU A 10 -32.44 -4.30 16.88
N PHE A 11 -32.22 -4.76 15.65
CA PHE A 11 -32.51 -3.91 14.50
C PHE A 11 -34.03 -3.65 14.44
N SER A 12 -34.44 -2.37 14.35
CA SER A 12 -35.84 -2.04 14.26
C SER A 12 -36.50 -2.79 13.07
N PRO A 13 -37.82 -3.16 13.16
CA PRO A 13 -38.51 -3.84 12.06
C PRO A 13 -38.37 -3.16 10.71
N MET A 14 -38.29 -1.84 10.71
CA MET A 14 -38.10 -1.00 9.52
C MET A 14 -36.71 -1.19 8.90
N LYS A 15 -35.64 -1.23 9.69
CA LYS A 15 -34.28 -1.54 9.18
C LYS A 15 -34.20 -2.94 8.58
N ARG A 16 -34.85 -3.94 9.19
CA ARG A 16 -34.92 -5.31 8.64
C ARG A 16 -35.68 -5.37 7.31
N ALA A 17 -36.78 -4.60 7.19
CA ALA A 17 -37.54 -4.52 5.94
C ALA A 17 -36.72 -3.86 4.82
N VAL A 18 -36.02 -2.75 5.11
CA VAL A 18 -35.14 -2.06 4.16
C VAL A 18 -34.00 -2.96 3.71
N LEU A 19 -33.34 -3.66 4.64
CA LEU A 19 -32.27 -4.62 4.30
C LEU A 19 -32.79 -5.78 3.42
N LYS A 20 -33.98 -6.32 3.68
CA LYS A 20 -34.58 -7.36 2.84
C LYS A 20 -34.92 -6.86 1.44
N ILE A 21 -35.41 -5.62 1.30
CA ILE A 21 -35.68 -5.03 0.00
C ILE A 21 -34.37 -4.82 -0.76
N PHE A 22 -33.33 -4.33 -0.08
CA PHE A 22 -32.00 -4.13 -0.70
C PHE A 22 -31.39 -5.46 -1.14
N ASP A 23 -31.42 -6.50 -0.30
CA ASP A 23 -30.94 -7.85 -0.64
C ASP A 23 -31.71 -8.44 -1.83
N LYS A 24 -33.04 -8.32 -1.85
CA LYS A 24 -33.87 -8.79 -2.95
C LYS A 24 -33.57 -8.06 -4.26
N THR A 25 -33.31 -6.74 -4.20
CA THR A 25 -32.99 -5.92 -5.38
C THR A 25 -31.59 -6.25 -5.89
N ALA A 26 -30.61 -6.39 -4.99
CA ALA A 26 -29.26 -6.79 -5.34
C ALA A 26 -29.21 -8.19 -5.97
N ARG A 27 -29.93 -9.16 -5.42
CA ARG A 27 -30.04 -10.52 -6.01
C ARG A 27 -30.68 -10.49 -7.40
N ARG A 28 -31.73 -9.69 -7.62
CA ARG A 28 -32.35 -9.55 -8.93
C ARG A 28 -31.42 -8.90 -9.95
N ALA A 29 -30.71 -7.84 -9.55
CA ALA A 29 -29.70 -7.20 -10.40
C ALA A 29 -28.56 -8.17 -10.76
N SER A 30 -28.07 -8.94 -9.79
CA SER A 30 -27.05 -9.97 -10.01
C SER A 30 -27.54 -11.09 -10.95
N GLN A 31 -28.78 -11.54 -10.79
CA GLN A 31 -29.38 -12.54 -11.69
C GLN A 31 -29.58 -11.98 -13.10
N SER A 32 -29.99 -10.72 -13.24
CA SER A 32 -30.15 -10.07 -14.56
C SER A 32 -28.81 -9.89 -15.25
N MET A 33 -27.75 -9.53 -14.50
CA MET A 33 -26.38 -9.47 -15.02
C MET A 33 -25.87 -10.85 -15.45
N ALA A 34 -26.13 -11.90 -14.67
CA ALA A 34 -25.74 -13.26 -15.00
C ALA A 34 -26.50 -13.78 -16.25
N LEU A 35 -27.77 -13.42 -16.40
CA LEU A 35 -28.56 -13.75 -17.59
C LEU A 35 -28.07 -12.96 -18.82
N ALA A 36 -27.79 -11.66 -18.68
CA ALA A 36 -27.23 -10.86 -19.76
C ALA A 36 -25.88 -11.43 -20.25
N ARG A 37 -25.04 -11.89 -19.33
CA ARG A 37 -23.76 -12.56 -19.62
C ARG A 37 -23.98 -13.93 -20.33
N LYS A 38 -25.00 -14.69 -19.93
CA LYS A 38 -25.31 -16.01 -20.52
C LYS A 38 -25.71 -15.92 -21.98
N TYR A 39 -26.32 -14.81 -22.40
CA TYR A 39 -26.82 -14.59 -23.78
C TYR A 39 -25.91 -13.64 -24.58
N GLY A 40 -24.80 -13.14 -23.98
CA GLY A 40 -23.78 -12.39 -24.68
C GLY A 40 -22.84 -13.29 -25.47
N GLU A 41 -22.41 -12.84 -26.64
CA GLU A 41 -21.48 -13.58 -27.51
C GLU A 41 -20.08 -13.70 -26.95
N SER A 42 -19.67 -12.82 -25.99
CA SER A 42 -18.36 -12.79 -25.38
C SER A 42 -18.37 -12.22 -23.94
N PHE A 43 -17.32 -12.51 -23.17
CA PHE A 43 -17.10 -11.92 -21.86
C PHE A 43 -16.29 -10.63 -21.98
N ASP A 44 -16.54 -9.66 -21.07
CA ASP A 44 -15.63 -8.55 -20.85
C ASP A 44 -14.35 -9.10 -20.18
N VAL A 45 -13.27 -9.14 -20.95
CA VAL A 45 -12.00 -9.70 -20.48
C VAL A 45 -11.37 -8.88 -19.34
N LEU A 46 -11.69 -7.58 -19.23
CA LEU A 46 -11.19 -6.73 -18.13
C LEU A 46 -11.92 -7.07 -16.82
N GLU A 47 -13.25 -7.29 -16.87
CA GLU A 47 -13.98 -7.77 -15.69
C GLU A 47 -13.48 -9.15 -15.24
N VAL A 48 -13.26 -10.07 -16.18
CA VAL A 48 -12.73 -11.41 -15.86
C VAL A 48 -11.32 -11.31 -15.27
N ALA A 49 -10.48 -10.42 -15.78
CA ALA A 49 -9.13 -10.18 -15.22
C ALA A 49 -9.19 -9.61 -13.79
N CYS A 50 -10.14 -8.70 -13.52
CA CYS A 50 -10.36 -8.19 -12.16
C CYS A 50 -10.85 -9.29 -11.20
N LEU A 51 -11.78 -10.16 -11.64
CA LEU A 51 -12.23 -11.30 -10.84
C LEU A 51 -11.09 -12.28 -10.56
N LYS A 52 -10.26 -12.58 -11.57
CA LYS A 52 -9.07 -13.41 -11.39
C LYS A 52 -8.12 -12.81 -10.35
N ALA A 53 -7.81 -11.51 -10.46
CA ALA A 53 -6.98 -10.82 -9.49
C ALA A 53 -7.57 -10.85 -8.07
N ALA A 54 -8.90 -10.74 -7.93
CA ALA A 54 -9.57 -10.87 -6.64
C ALA A 54 -9.43 -12.28 -6.04
N TYR A 55 -9.52 -13.35 -6.84
CA TYR A 55 -9.27 -14.72 -6.38
C TYR A 55 -7.81 -14.91 -5.94
N GLU A 56 -6.85 -14.49 -6.76
CA GLU A 56 -5.42 -14.56 -6.45
C GLU A 56 -5.09 -13.78 -5.16
N SER A 57 -5.74 -12.64 -4.96
CA SER A 57 -5.60 -11.84 -3.73
C SER A 57 -6.23 -12.52 -2.51
N ALA A 58 -7.36 -13.23 -2.68
CA ALA A 58 -7.97 -14.00 -1.62
C ALA A 58 -7.08 -15.17 -1.18
N GLU A 59 -6.43 -15.86 -2.12
CA GLU A 59 -5.44 -16.90 -1.83
C GLU A 59 -4.23 -16.33 -1.07
N PHE A 60 -3.72 -15.17 -1.49
CA PHE A 60 -2.64 -14.47 -0.78
C PHE A 60 -3.06 -14.06 0.64
N TYR A 61 -4.28 -13.54 0.81
CA TYR A 61 -4.83 -13.21 2.12
C TYR A 61 -4.87 -14.43 3.05
N GLU A 62 -5.39 -15.57 2.57
CA GLU A 62 -5.48 -16.80 3.37
C GLU A 62 -4.12 -17.31 3.82
N GLN A 63 -3.09 -17.16 2.99
CA GLN A 63 -1.74 -17.64 3.26
C GLN A 63 -0.91 -16.67 4.14
N HIS A 64 -1.10 -15.35 3.99
CA HIS A 64 -0.17 -14.37 4.52
C HIS A 64 -0.80 -13.27 5.40
N LEU A 65 -2.10 -12.99 5.25
CA LEU A 65 -2.74 -11.86 5.91
C LEU A 65 -3.90 -12.24 6.84
N ILE A 66 -4.18 -13.53 7.04
CA ILE A 66 -5.37 -14.01 7.77
C ILE A 66 -5.41 -13.52 9.24
N THR A 67 -4.25 -13.26 9.84
CA THR A 67 -4.12 -12.72 11.20
C THR A 67 -3.94 -11.20 11.23
N ALA A 68 -3.78 -10.57 10.06
CA ALA A 68 -3.60 -9.13 9.95
C ALA A 68 -4.94 -8.38 10.13
N ARG A 69 -4.86 -7.15 10.62
CA ARG A 69 -6.05 -6.33 10.84
C ARG A 69 -6.54 -5.70 9.53
N PRO A 70 -7.83 -5.87 9.15
CA PRO A 70 -8.42 -5.12 8.06
C PRO A 70 -8.72 -3.67 8.47
N TYR A 71 -8.51 -2.73 7.55
CA TYR A 71 -8.85 -1.32 7.67
C TYR A 71 -9.84 -0.92 6.59
N ASN A 72 -10.64 0.12 6.84
CA ASN A 72 -11.66 0.58 5.89
C ASN A 72 -11.06 1.45 4.77
N THR A 73 -9.99 2.17 5.06
CA THR A 73 -9.35 3.10 4.11
C THR A 73 -7.83 3.02 4.18
N ALA A 74 -7.17 3.48 3.12
CA ALA A 74 -5.71 3.68 3.11
C ALA A 74 -5.25 4.61 4.24
N PHE A 75 -6.01 5.66 4.54
CA PHE A 75 -5.69 6.59 5.63
C PHE A 75 -5.73 5.94 7.02
N ASP A 76 -6.66 5.01 7.27
CA ASP A 76 -6.69 4.26 8.53
C ASP A 76 -5.45 3.36 8.67
N LEU A 77 -5.04 2.71 7.57
CA LEU A 77 -3.82 1.89 7.55
C LEU A 77 -2.56 2.76 7.74
N LEU A 78 -2.46 3.90 7.05
CA LEU A 78 -1.34 4.84 7.22
C LEU A 78 -1.28 5.39 8.65
N SER A 79 -2.42 5.75 9.25
CA SER A 79 -2.47 6.17 10.67
C SER A 79 -1.97 5.05 11.61
N ARG A 80 -2.31 3.79 11.31
CA ARG A 80 -1.76 2.66 12.06
C ARG A 80 -0.26 2.50 11.85
N ALA A 81 0.22 2.66 10.62
CA ALA A 81 1.63 2.58 10.29
C ALA A 81 2.46 3.62 11.07
N ILE A 82 1.97 4.86 11.16
CA ILE A 82 2.59 5.93 11.95
C ILE A 82 2.68 5.57 13.45
N VAL A 83 1.65 4.91 13.99
CA VAL A 83 1.65 4.48 15.41
C VAL A 83 2.66 3.36 15.65
N VAL A 84 2.83 2.44 14.69
CA VAL A 84 3.75 1.30 14.80
C VAL A 84 5.19 1.72 14.55
N ALA A 85 5.41 2.65 13.63
CA ALA A 85 6.74 3.10 13.22
C ALA A 85 7.55 3.68 14.40
N PRO A 86 8.87 3.43 14.46
CA PRO A 86 9.77 4.09 15.41
C PRO A 86 9.62 5.62 15.32
N LYS A 87 9.70 6.30 16.44
CA LYS A 87 9.55 7.76 16.49
C LYS A 87 10.77 8.53 15.99
N SER A 88 11.91 7.87 15.92
CA SER A 88 13.18 8.41 15.41
C SER A 88 13.57 7.71 14.12
N GLY A 89 13.94 8.47 13.10
CA GLY A 89 14.37 7.98 11.79
C GLY A 89 13.63 8.66 10.64
N LEU A 90 13.79 8.14 9.43
CA LEU A 90 13.26 8.74 8.22
C LEU A 90 11.80 8.32 7.99
N PHE A 91 10.94 9.30 7.76
CA PHE A 91 9.60 9.14 7.23
C PHE A 91 9.62 9.55 5.77
N LEU A 92 9.32 8.60 4.89
CA LEU A 92 9.50 8.75 3.44
C LEU A 92 8.22 8.36 2.70
N GLU A 93 7.87 9.15 1.66
CA GLU A 93 6.82 8.80 0.69
C GLU A 93 7.41 8.89 -0.72
N PHE A 94 7.14 7.87 -1.54
CA PHE A 94 7.55 7.82 -2.94
C PHE A 94 6.31 7.72 -3.83
N GLY A 95 6.08 8.76 -4.64
CA GLY A 95 4.85 9.04 -5.33
C GLY A 95 3.96 9.96 -4.49
N VAL A 96 4.05 11.26 -4.72
CA VAL A 96 3.33 12.29 -3.94
C VAL A 96 2.10 12.78 -4.70
N ALA A 97 2.20 12.92 -6.01
CA ALA A 97 1.15 13.41 -6.91
C ALA A 97 0.42 14.65 -6.36
N SER A 98 -0.81 14.50 -5.89
CA SER A 98 -1.64 15.59 -5.34
C SER A 98 -1.32 16.00 -3.90
N GLY A 99 -0.42 15.30 -3.21
CA GLY A 99 -0.03 15.57 -1.82
C GLY A 99 -1.04 15.14 -0.74
N ARG A 100 -2.03 14.31 -1.08
CA ARG A 100 -3.08 13.88 -0.14
C ARG A 100 -2.54 12.99 0.97
N THR A 101 -1.77 11.98 0.61
CA THR A 101 -1.22 10.97 1.53
C THR A 101 -0.10 11.55 2.38
N ILE A 102 0.85 12.26 1.77
CA ILE A 102 1.90 12.95 2.53
C ILE A 102 1.35 13.97 3.53
N SER A 103 0.30 14.70 3.16
CA SER A 103 -0.35 15.65 4.06
C SER A 103 -1.07 14.95 5.22
N HIS A 104 -1.70 13.79 4.97
CA HIS A 104 -2.30 12.98 6.02
C HIS A 104 -1.26 12.45 7.00
N ILE A 105 -0.12 11.99 6.51
CA ILE A 105 0.98 11.51 7.34
C ILE A 105 1.59 12.67 8.11
N ALA A 106 1.95 13.77 7.44
CA ALA A 106 2.57 14.94 8.05
C ALA A 106 1.74 15.53 9.21
N ASN A 107 0.43 15.60 9.06
CA ASN A 107 -0.48 16.12 10.09
C ASN A 107 -0.54 15.24 11.37
N GLN A 108 0.00 14.04 11.34
CA GLN A 108 0.07 13.12 12.49
C GLN A 108 1.49 12.97 13.05
N LEU A 109 2.47 13.61 12.42
CA LEU A 109 3.87 13.56 12.82
C LEU A 109 4.29 14.86 13.52
N GLU A 110 5.10 14.73 14.57
CA GLU A 110 5.83 15.83 15.19
C GLU A 110 7.21 16.08 14.53
N THR A 111 7.57 15.23 13.55
CA THR A 111 8.83 15.29 12.81
C THR A 111 8.60 15.51 11.32
N THR A 112 9.68 15.60 10.57
CA THR A 112 9.65 15.81 9.12
C THR A 112 9.32 14.52 8.37
N ILE A 113 8.52 14.63 7.31
CA ILE A 113 8.37 13.62 6.25
C ILE A 113 8.92 14.17 4.94
N TYR A 114 9.60 13.33 4.18
CA TYR A 114 10.15 13.66 2.86
C TYR A 114 9.37 12.93 1.78
N GLY A 115 8.83 13.67 0.81
CA GLY A 115 8.10 13.13 -0.33
C GLY A 115 8.90 13.26 -1.61
N PHE A 116 9.08 12.15 -2.32
CA PHE A 116 9.81 12.08 -3.58
C PHE A 116 8.83 11.89 -4.74
N ASP A 117 8.93 12.74 -5.74
CA ASP A 117 8.15 12.62 -6.97
C ASP A 117 8.81 13.41 -8.10
N SER A 118 8.71 12.94 -9.33
CA SER A 118 9.13 13.70 -10.51
C SER A 118 8.19 14.86 -10.81
N PHE A 119 6.90 14.71 -10.47
CA PHE A 119 5.76 15.54 -10.89
C PHE A 119 5.60 15.63 -12.42
N GLU A 120 6.29 14.73 -13.15
CA GLU A 120 6.22 14.56 -14.60
C GLU A 120 5.36 13.34 -14.99
N GLY A 121 4.84 12.63 -13.96
CA GLY A 121 4.03 11.43 -14.09
C GLY A 121 4.87 10.17 -14.29
N LEU A 122 4.19 9.06 -14.53
CA LEU A 122 4.83 7.75 -14.65
C LEU A 122 5.87 7.72 -15.77
N PRO A 123 7.07 7.18 -15.53
CA PRO A 123 8.12 7.07 -16.55
C PRO A 123 7.80 6.04 -17.65
N GLU A 124 6.91 5.11 -17.36
CA GLU A 124 6.45 4.07 -18.29
C GLU A 124 4.96 3.76 -18.10
N THR A 125 4.37 2.99 -19.00
CA THR A 125 2.97 2.56 -18.90
C THR A 125 2.85 1.48 -17.84
N TRP A 126 1.90 1.66 -16.93
CA TRP A 126 1.62 0.69 -15.87
C TRP A 126 0.64 -0.40 -16.34
N ARG A 127 -0.58 0.01 -16.70
CA ARG A 127 -1.66 -0.91 -17.10
C ARG A 127 -2.64 -0.22 -18.04
N SER A 128 -3.58 -0.98 -18.61
CA SER A 128 -4.63 -0.45 -19.47
C SER A 128 -5.33 0.73 -18.79
N GLY A 129 -5.39 1.86 -19.50
CA GLY A 129 -5.96 3.12 -19.01
C GLY A 129 -5.00 4.01 -18.21
N ILE A 130 -3.81 3.53 -17.82
CA ILE A 130 -2.81 4.31 -17.07
C ILE A 130 -1.46 4.23 -17.79
N TYR A 131 -1.20 5.23 -18.62
CA TYR A 131 -0.06 5.27 -19.53
C TYR A 131 1.07 6.14 -18.99
N LYS A 132 2.23 6.06 -19.62
CA LYS A 132 3.35 6.98 -19.38
C LYS A 132 2.86 8.42 -19.33
N GLY A 133 3.33 9.19 -18.33
CA GLY A 133 2.91 10.56 -18.05
C GLY A 133 1.65 10.69 -17.20
N ALA A 134 0.97 9.58 -16.86
CA ALA A 134 -0.14 9.63 -15.91
C ALA A 134 0.32 10.17 -14.56
N PHE A 135 -0.57 10.88 -13.84
CA PHE A 135 -0.35 11.55 -12.55
C PHE A 135 0.61 12.75 -12.59
N ALA A 136 1.02 13.23 -13.78
CA ALA A 136 1.77 14.49 -13.89
C ALA A 136 0.96 15.66 -13.34
N GLY A 137 1.64 16.58 -12.65
CA GLY A 137 0.97 17.76 -12.08
C GLY A 137 1.96 18.77 -11.50
N PRO A 138 1.47 19.94 -11.04
CA PRO A 138 2.29 20.89 -10.33
C PRO A 138 2.64 20.38 -8.93
N LEU A 139 3.69 20.95 -8.30
CA LEU A 139 3.98 20.69 -6.90
C LEU A 139 2.76 21.07 -6.05
N PRO A 140 2.23 20.12 -5.25
CA PRO A 140 1.08 20.41 -4.40
C PRO A 140 1.46 21.23 -3.17
N PRO A 141 0.53 22.00 -2.60
CA PRO A 141 0.70 22.54 -1.26
C PRO A 141 0.69 21.41 -0.24
N VAL A 142 1.66 21.43 0.69
CA VAL A 142 1.79 20.43 1.77
C VAL A 142 2.00 21.11 3.12
N PRO A 143 1.79 20.41 4.25
CA PRO A 143 2.08 20.93 5.59
C PRO A 143 3.55 21.34 5.75
N PRO A 144 3.86 22.29 6.69
CA PRO A 144 5.23 22.82 6.85
C PRO A 144 6.31 21.77 7.18
N ASN A 145 5.91 20.64 7.77
CA ASN A 145 6.80 19.52 8.11
C ASN A 145 6.88 18.46 7.01
N ALA A 146 6.27 18.68 5.84
CA ALA A 146 6.43 17.85 4.66
C ALA A 146 7.36 18.54 3.65
N HIS A 147 8.43 17.87 3.25
CA HIS A 147 9.42 18.41 2.32
C HIS A 147 9.39 17.62 1.02
N LEU A 148 9.10 18.31 -0.09
CA LEU A 148 9.03 17.68 -1.42
C LEU A 148 10.38 17.73 -2.11
N ILE A 149 10.81 16.58 -2.64
CA ILE A 149 12.05 16.40 -3.41
C ILE A 149 11.66 16.03 -4.82
N LYS A 150 11.80 17.02 -5.73
CA LYS A 150 11.44 16.86 -7.14
C LYS A 150 12.56 16.19 -7.94
N GLY A 151 12.25 15.10 -8.64
CA GLY A 151 13.11 14.40 -9.56
C GLY A 151 12.88 12.89 -9.57
N SER A 152 13.60 12.18 -10.43
CA SER A 152 13.56 10.72 -10.47
C SER A 152 14.24 10.13 -9.22
N PHE A 153 13.75 8.98 -8.77
CA PHE A 153 14.21 8.37 -7.50
C PHE A 153 15.68 7.94 -7.55
N ASP A 154 16.15 7.44 -8.71
CA ASP A 154 17.53 7.03 -8.95
C ASP A 154 18.53 8.19 -8.85
N GLN A 155 18.09 9.42 -9.11
CA GLN A 155 18.92 10.63 -9.01
C GLN A 155 18.82 11.29 -7.64
N THR A 156 17.61 11.43 -7.11
CA THR A 156 17.36 12.23 -5.91
C THR A 156 17.63 11.48 -4.62
N LEU A 157 17.28 10.19 -4.54
CA LEU A 157 17.43 9.41 -3.31
C LEU A 157 18.90 9.21 -2.90
N PRO A 158 19.85 8.84 -3.79
CA PRO A 158 21.26 8.73 -3.41
C PRO A 158 21.85 10.03 -2.85
N GLU A 159 21.48 11.17 -3.44
CA GLU A 159 21.95 12.47 -2.95
C GLU A 159 21.36 12.82 -1.58
N PHE A 160 20.06 12.59 -1.39
CA PHE A 160 19.37 12.76 -0.11
C PHE A 160 20.03 11.92 0.99
N LEU A 161 20.35 10.66 0.72
CA LEU A 161 20.92 9.74 1.69
C LEU A 161 22.32 10.11 2.18
N LYS A 162 23.06 10.98 1.47
CA LYS A 162 24.38 11.48 1.92
C LYS A 162 24.27 12.36 3.17
N SER A 163 23.20 13.12 3.29
CA SER A 163 22.96 14.03 4.41
C SER A 163 21.99 13.49 5.48
N HIS A 164 21.35 12.34 5.21
CA HIS A 164 20.37 11.72 6.09
C HIS A 164 20.79 10.29 6.43
N PRO A 165 21.65 10.11 7.47
CA PRO A 165 22.22 8.80 7.81
C PRO A 165 21.26 7.89 8.58
N GLU A 166 20.08 8.35 8.97
CA GLU A 166 19.12 7.66 9.83
C GLU A 166 18.54 6.42 9.14
N ASN A 167 18.03 5.49 9.93
CA ASN A 167 17.26 4.35 9.45
C ASN A 167 15.86 4.79 9.03
N VAL A 168 15.22 4.00 8.20
CA VAL A 168 13.83 4.19 7.82
C VAL A 168 12.91 3.83 9.00
N SER A 169 12.03 4.76 9.37
CA SER A 169 10.94 4.53 10.31
C SER A 169 9.67 4.13 9.58
N LEU A 170 9.27 4.94 8.61
CA LEU A 170 8.11 4.69 7.74
C LEU A 170 8.50 4.91 6.29
N LEU A 171 8.19 3.93 5.45
CA LEU A 171 8.28 3.99 4.00
C LEU A 171 6.88 3.80 3.42
N HIS A 172 6.33 4.83 2.80
CA HIS A 172 5.11 4.75 2.00
C HIS A 172 5.49 4.69 0.52
N VAL A 173 5.12 3.60 -0.15
CA VAL A 173 5.39 3.35 -1.57
C VAL A 173 4.07 3.49 -2.32
N ASP A 174 3.95 4.54 -3.12
CA ASP A 174 2.79 4.90 -3.94
C ASP A 174 3.27 5.27 -5.36
N CYS A 175 4.07 4.38 -5.96
CA CYS A 175 4.71 4.63 -7.24
C CYS A 175 4.41 3.57 -8.31
N VAL A 176 3.56 2.63 -8.01
CA VAL A 176 2.89 1.61 -8.82
C VAL A 176 3.80 0.67 -9.62
N LEU A 177 4.97 1.13 -10.08
CA LEU A 177 5.82 0.41 -11.01
C LEU A 177 6.85 -0.47 -10.29
N TYR A 178 7.08 -1.66 -10.83
CA TYR A 178 8.16 -2.52 -10.37
C TYR A 178 9.53 -1.83 -10.40
N SER A 179 9.86 -1.16 -11.52
CA SER A 179 11.15 -0.48 -11.72
C SER A 179 11.40 0.60 -10.67
N SER A 180 10.38 1.41 -10.38
CA SER A 180 10.43 2.47 -9.37
C SER A 180 10.57 1.90 -7.96
N THR A 181 9.73 0.95 -7.60
CA THR A 181 9.75 0.28 -6.28
C THR A 181 11.07 -0.45 -6.04
N LYS A 182 11.56 -1.17 -7.06
CA LYS A 182 12.87 -1.86 -6.99
C LYS A 182 14.00 -0.88 -6.71
N THR A 183 14.05 0.25 -7.44
CA THR A 183 15.05 1.30 -7.23
C THR A 183 15.03 1.83 -5.80
N ILE A 184 13.84 2.13 -5.26
CA ILE A 184 13.67 2.62 -3.89
C ILE A 184 14.20 1.60 -2.87
N LEU A 185 13.73 0.36 -2.98
CA LEU A 185 14.08 -0.70 -2.03
C LEU A 185 15.56 -1.06 -2.07
N ASP A 186 16.18 -1.11 -3.25
CA ASP A 186 17.62 -1.38 -3.38
C ASP A 186 18.46 -0.28 -2.74
N LEU A 187 18.11 0.98 -2.97
CA LEU A 187 18.84 2.12 -2.39
C LEU A 187 18.64 2.25 -0.87
N LEU A 188 17.46 1.87 -0.37
CA LEU A 188 17.14 1.90 1.06
C LEU A 188 17.51 0.63 1.81
N ALA A 189 17.98 -0.43 1.14
CA ALA A 189 18.27 -1.72 1.76
C ALA A 189 19.15 -1.61 3.03
N PRO A 190 20.24 -0.81 3.08
CA PRO A 190 21.05 -0.67 4.28
C PRO A 190 20.38 0.07 5.43
N ARG A 191 19.19 0.64 5.22
CA ARG A 191 18.47 1.50 6.18
C ARG A 191 17.13 0.96 6.61
N VAL A 192 16.63 -0.08 5.93
CA VAL A 192 15.43 -0.83 6.32
C VAL A 192 15.85 -1.88 7.35
N VAL A 193 15.53 -1.61 8.60
CA VAL A 193 15.97 -2.38 9.76
C VAL A 193 14.78 -2.91 10.56
N SER A 194 15.02 -3.75 11.55
CA SER A 194 13.98 -4.20 12.48
C SER A 194 13.24 -3.00 13.08
N GLY A 195 11.92 -3.02 13.03
CA GLY A 195 11.03 -1.92 13.42
C GLY A 195 10.63 -0.99 12.27
N SER A 196 11.34 -0.96 11.14
CA SER A 196 10.91 -0.19 9.97
C SER A 196 9.54 -0.65 9.51
N VAL A 197 8.67 0.30 9.15
CA VAL A 197 7.33 0.03 8.62
C VAL A 197 7.29 0.39 7.14
N VAL A 198 6.76 -0.50 6.31
CA VAL A 198 6.58 -0.29 4.87
C VAL A 198 5.10 -0.42 4.54
N VAL A 199 4.53 0.57 3.87
CA VAL A 199 3.15 0.54 3.37
C VAL A 199 3.19 0.71 1.86
N PHE A 200 2.51 -0.17 1.15
CA PHE A 200 2.34 -0.11 -0.30
C PHE A 200 0.91 0.33 -0.62
N ASP A 201 0.75 1.21 -1.60
CA ASP A 201 -0.58 1.66 -2.05
C ASP A 201 -1.16 0.72 -3.10
N GLU A 202 -0.34 0.09 -3.96
CA GLU A 202 -0.76 -0.86 -5.00
C GLU A 202 -0.11 -2.23 -4.86
N TYR A 203 -0.28 -2.88 -3.70
CA TYR A 203 0.36 -4.17 -3.44
C TYR A 203 -0.35 -5.36 -4.09
N TRP A 204 -1.69 -5.36 -4.13
CA TRP A 204 -2.53 -6.48 -4.53
C TRP A 204 -3.86 -6.04 -5.16
N ASN A 205 -4.77 -7.02 -5.46
CA ASN A 205 -6.19 -6.82 -5.80
C ASN A 205 -6.45 -6.01 -7.09
N TYR A 206 -5.54 -6.12 -8.07
CA TYR A 206 -5.73 -5.63 -9.43
C TYR A 206 -5.05 -6.55 -10.45
N PRO A 207 -5.48 -6.55 -11.74
CA PRO A 207 -4.90 -7.44 -12.74
C PRO A 207 -3.39 -7.26 -12.90
N GLY A 208 -2.63 -8.34 -12.63
CA GLY A 208 -1.17 -8.36 -12.76
C GLY A 208 -0.39 -7.80 -11.57
N TRP A 209 -1.04 -7.62 -10.41
CA TRP A 209 -0.41 -7.08 -9.19
C TRP A 209 0.87 -7.79 -8.77
N GLN A 210 0.99 -9.10 -9.05
CA GLN A 210 2.19 -9.88 -8.70
C GLN A 210 3.46 -9.43 -9.43
N ARG A 211 3.38 -8.55 -10.43
CA ARG A 211 4.50 -8.13 -11.29
C ARG A 211 5.05 -6.74 -10.97
N HIS A 212 4.48 -6.05 -9.99
CA HIS A 212 4.79 -4.67 -9.65
C HIS A 212 5.37 -4.54 -8.23
N GLU A 213 4.80 -3.72 -7.35
CA GLU A 213 5.28 -3.48 -5.99
C GLU A 213 5.43 -4.79 -5.20
N HIS A 214 4.49 -5.71 -5.36
CA HIS A 214 4.56 -7.04 -4.74
C HIS A 214 5.85 -7.77 -5.14
N LEU A 215 6.17 -7.88 -6.44
CA LEU A 215 7.38 -8.58 -6.90
C LEU A 215 8.64 -7.92 -6.34
N ALA A 216 8.72 -6.59 -6.46
CA ALA A 216 9.87 -5.85 -5.97
C ALA A 216 10.10 -6.06 -4.46
N PHE A 217 9.02 -6.10 -3.67
CA PHE A 217 9.13 -6.37 -2.24
C PHE A 217 9.50 -7.82 -1.94
N GLN A 218 8.93 -8.81 -2.64
CA GLN A 218 9.30 -10.22 -2.46
C GLN A 218 10.78 -10.47 -2.78
N GLU A 219 11.30 -9.89 -3.86
CA GLU A 219 12.72 -9.95 -4.19
C GLU A 219 13.58 -9.27 -3.13
N PHE A 220 13.16 -8.10 -2.66
CA PHE A 220 13.87 -7.34 -1.63
C PHE A 220 14.00 -8.11 -0.33
N ILE A 221 12.91 -8.66 0.23
CA ILE A 221 12.95 -9.41 1.49
C ILE A 221 13.75 -10.71 1.35
N THR A 222 13.65 -11.37 0.19
CA THR A 222 14.40 -12.61 -0.08
C THR A 222 15.90 -12.36 -0.19
N SER A 223 16.30 -11.36 -1.00
CA SER A 223 17.71 -11.07 -1.26
C SER A 223 18.46 -10.52 -0.04
N ASN A 224 17.74 -9.83 0.86
CA ASN A 224 18.31 -9.22 2.05
C ASN A 224 18.03 -10.03 3.33
N HIS A 225 17.46 -11.23 3.21
CA HIS A 225 17.11 -12.10 4.35
C HIS A 225 16.26 -11.40 5.41
N ILE A 226 15.28 -10.63 4.94
CA ILE A 226 14.38 -9.83 5.79
C ILE A 226 13.16 -10.67 6.16
N ALA A 227 12.82 -10.68 7.45
CA ALA A 227 11.55 -11.13 7.95
C ALA A 227 10.64 -9.94 8.23
N CYS A 228 9.36 -10.06 7.92
CA CYS A 228 8.36 -9.02 8.16
C CYS A 228 7.02 -9.63 8.58
N GLU A 229 6.23 -8.83 9.29
CA GLU A 229 4.86 -9.19 9.69
C GLU A 229 3.87 -8.16 9.14
N PRO A 230 2.68 -8.56 8.68
CA PRO A 230 1.68 -7.63 8.21
C PRO A 230 1.07 -6.86 9.39
N ILE A 231 1.05 -5.53 9.32
CA ILE A 231 0.38 -4.66 10.29
C ILE A 231 -1.07 -4.39 9.95
N GLY A 232 -1.48 -4.66 8.71
CA GLY A 232 -2.84 -4.55 8.23
C GLY A 232 -2.93 -4.36 6.72
N PHE A 233 -4.17 -4.33 6.23
CA PHE A 233 -4.50 -4.22 4.81
C PHE A 233 -5.87 -3.58 4.61
N VAL A 234 -6.18 -3.14 3.37
CA VAL A 234 -7.50 -2.63 2.98
C VAL A 234 -8.18 -3.64 2.05
N PRO A 235 -9.23 -4.36 2.52
CA PRO A 235 -9.82 -5.48 1.78
C PRO A 235 -10.45 -5.10 0.43
N SER A 236 -11.00 -3.89 0.31
CA SER A 236 -11.68 -3.41 -0.89
C SER A 236 -10.80 -2.59 -1.83
N HIS A 237 -9.53 -2.41 -1.47
CA HIS A 237 -8.53 -1.64 -2.20
C HIS A 237 -7.23 -2.44 -2.36
N GLN A 238 -6.10 -1.74 -2.50
CA GLN A 238 -4.83 -2.34 -2.93
C GLN A 238 -3.73 -2.22 -1.87
N GLN A 239 -3.99 -1.57 -0.72
CA GLN A 239 -3.00 -1.25 0.29
C GLN A 239 -2.72 -2.42 1.24
N VAL A 240 -1.43 -2.64 1.50
CA VAL A 240 -0.94 -3.56 2.54
C VAL A 240 0.25 -2.92 3.25
N GLY A 241 0.31 -3.08 4.57
CA GLY A 241 1.42 -2.59 5.39
C GLY A 241 2.13 -3.72 6.14
N PHE A 242 3.45 -3.61 6.25
CA PHE A 242 4.33 -4.56 6.93
C PHE A 242 5.22 -3.85 7.94
N VAL A 243 5.56 -4.53 9.03
CA VAL A 243 6.65 -4.17 9.92
C VAL A 243 7.80 -5.16 9.73
N ILE A 244 9.01 -4.65 9.61
CA ILE A 244 10.22 -5.46 9.54
C ILE A 244 10.54 -6.01 10.93
N THR A 245 10.65 -7.31 11.08
CA THR A 245 10.90 -7.96 12.38
C THR A 245 12.34 -8.41 12.54
N ASN A 246 13.04 -8.69 11.42
CA ASN A 246 14.46 -9.01 11.39
C ASN A 246 15.05 -8.54 10.07
N SER A 247 16.27 -8.01 10.10
CA SER A 247 17.02 -7.68 8.88
C SER A 247 18.52 -7.80 9.15
N ASP A 248 19.27 -8.28 8.16
CA ASP A 248 20.75 -8.32 8.21
C ASP A 248 21.38 -6.95 7.86
N ALA A 249 20.59 -5.90 7.70
CA ALA A 249 21.05 -4.55 7.32
C ALA A 249 22.09 -3.98 8.29
N GLU A 250 22.02 -4.30 9.58
CA GLU A 250 23.05 -3.92 10.57
C GLU A 250 24.41 -4.56 10.29
N LYS A 251 24.43 -5.80 9.82
CA LYS A 251 25.68 -6.50 9.42
C LYS A 251 26.28 -5.88 8.16
N LEU A 252 25.44 -5.52 7.18
CA LEU A 252 25.88 -4.88 5.93
C LEU A 252 26.54 -3.51 6.18
N ARG A 253 26.03 -2.72 7.15
CA ARG A 253 26.63 -1.45 7.55
C ARG A 253 28.01 -1.60 8.16
N THR A 254 28.19 -2.57 9.05
CA THR A 254 29.47 -2.82 9.73
C THR A 254 30.56 -3.22 8.73
N THR A 255 30.19 -3.97 7.70
CA THR A 255 31.12 -4.40 6.63
C THR A 255 31.49 -3.24 5.70
N ALA A 256 30.57 -2.31 5.41
CA ALA A 256 30.80 -1.15 4.55
C ALA A 256 31.64 -0.04 5.23
N ILE A 257 31.66 0.02 6.57
CA ILE A 257 32.48 0.97 7.35
C ILE A 257 33.91 0.45 7.56
N SER A 258 34.11 -0.88 7.42
CA SER A 258 35.41 -1.54 7.62
C SER A 258 36.18 -1.80 6.32
N ALA A 259 35.64 -1.43 5.17
CA ALA A 259 36.27 -1.52 3.84
C ALA A 259 36.60 -0.12 3.29
#